data_76d88b046dbbebcf3d0c201450a98439
#
_entry.id   76d88b046dbbebcf3d0c201450a98439
#
_cell.length_a   1.000
_cell.length_b   1.000
_cell.length_c   1.000
_cell.angle_alpha   90.00
_cell.angle_beta   90.00
_cell.angle_gamma   90.00
#
_symmetry.space_group_name_H-M   'P 1'
#
loop_
_entity.id
_entity.type
_entity.pdbx_description
1 polymer ?
#
loop_
_entity_poly.entity_id
_entity_poly.type
_entity_poly.pdbx_seq_one_letter_code
_entity_poly.pdbx_strand_id
1 'polypeptide(L)'
;MKYIKYFFQFLLVIISFIIFKILGVNNSSNLSGKIFEFIGPYFRSKKLIYSNISKAYPNSDEKELKKITKAMWNNYGRVFSEYMFIKDFRSGKLSDKIEIVGKEYLNEIKNLNKQVVFISGHFSNFELMAMYLEKSGIQLSAIYRPLN
;
A
#
# COMPACT_ATOMS: atom_id res chain seq x y z
N MET A 1 17.16 15.59 -21.66
CA MET A 1 16.99 15.83 -20.21
C MET A 1 15.95 14.91 -19.55
N LYS A 2 14.77 14.66 -20.16
CA LYS A 2 13.70 13.83 -19.57
C LYS A 2 14.16 12.37 -19.28
N TYR A 3 14.81 11.72 -20.22
CA TYR A 3 15.30 10.33 -20.08
C TYR A 3 16.40 10.18 -19.04
N ILE A 4 17.29 11.14 -18.89
CA ILE A 4 18.33 11.15 -17.86
C ILE A 4 17.71 11.20 -16.47
N LYS A 5 16.69 12.05 -16.26
CA LYS A 5 15.94 12.12 -15.02
C LYS A 5 15.27 10.77 -14.68
N TYR A 6 14.62 10.14 -15.65
CA TYR A 6 13.98 8.84 -15.44
C TYR A 6 14.98 7.75 -15.16
N PHE A 7 16.16 7.78 -15.78
CA PHE A 7 17.22 6.82 -15.48
C PHE A 7 17.70 6.93 -14.02
N PHE A 8 17.92 8.13 -13.51
CA PHE A 8 18.29 8.30 -12.10
C PHE A 8 17.17 7.93 -11.14
N GLN A 9 15.92 8.24 -11.47
CA GLN A 9 14.77 7.80 -10.67
C GLN A 9 14.67 6.27 -10.63
N PHE A 10 14.83 5.60 -11.76
CA PHE A 10 14.86 4.14 -11.84
C PHE A 10 15.99 3.56 -11.00
N LEU A 11 17.20 4.11 -11.12
CA LEU A 11 18.36 3.65 -10.35
C LEU A 11 18.12 3.81 -8.84
N LEU A 12 17.55 4.94 -8.41
CA LEU A 12 17.18 5.18 -7.02
C LEU A 12 16.20 4.12 -6.49
N VAL A 13 15.17 3.79 -7.28
CA VAL A 13 14.19 2.76 -6.91
C VAL A 13 14.87 1.39 -6.77
N ILE A 14 15.71 0.99 -7.72
CA ILE A 14 16.44 -0.28 -7.68
C ILE A 14 17.34 -0.37 -6.45
N ILE A 15 18.13 0.67 -6.18
CA ILE A 15 19.00 0.73 -4.99
C ILE A 15 18.17 0.62 -3.72
N SER A 16 17.06 1.37 -3.62
CA SER A 16 16.16 1.30 -2.47
C SER A 16 15.65 -0.13 -2.26
N PHE A 17 15.28 -0.80 -3.33
CA PHE A 17 14.76 -2.16 -3.27
C PHE A 17 15.82 -3.17 -2.83
N ILE A 18 17.05 -3.03 -3.28
CA ILE A 18 18.18 -3.87 -2.81
C ILE A 18 18.38 -3.68 -1.30
N ILE A 19 18.40 -2.43 -0.84
CA ILE A 19 18.53 -2.10 0.59
C ILE A 19 17.38 -2.71 1.40
N PHE A 20 16.13 -2.56 0.93
CA PHE A 20 14.96 -3.13 1.61
C PHE A 20 15.04 -4.65 1.70
N LYS A 21 15.49 -5.31 0.64
CA LYS A 21 15.65 -6.77 0.64
C LYS A 21 16.67 -7.25 1.68
N ILE A 22 17.77 -6.52 1.85
CA ILE A 22 18.79 -6.80 2.86
C ILE A 22 18.26 -6.59 4.29
N LEU A 23 17.50 -5.51 4.51
CA LEU A 23 16.96 -5.16 5.83
C LEU A 23 15.80 -6.05 6.28
N GLY A 24 15.15 -6.74 5.37
CA GLY A 24 13.93 -7.51 5.63
C GLY A 24 12.68 -6.63 5.82
N VAL A 25 11.49 -7.26 5.80
CA VAL A 25 10.21 -6.55 5.71
C VAL A 25 9.97 -5.55 6.85
N ASN A 26 10.26 -5.92 8.09
CA ASN A 26 9.96 -5.07 9.25
C ASN A 26 10.83 -3.80 9.27
N ASN A 27 12.14 -3.98 9.08
CA ASN A 27 13.08 -2.85 9.14
C ASN A 27 12.93 -1.92 7.93
N SER A 28 12.72 -2.48 6.74
CA SER A 28 12.50 -1.70 5.53
C SER A 28 11.18 -0.91 5.60
N SER A 29 10.10 -1.52 6.08
CA SER A 29 8.81 -0.85 6.28
C SER A 29 8.95 0.33 7.27
N ASN A 30 9.63 0.12 8.40
CA ASN A 30 9.87 1.17 9.38
C ASN A 30 10.76 2.29 8.84
N LEU A 31 11.85 1.94 8.17
CA LEU A 31 12.78 2.92 7.59
C LEU A 31 12.09 3.74 6.50
N SER A 32 11.45 3.08 5.55
CA SER A 32 10.76 3.74 4.45
C SER A 32 9.61 4.62 4.96
N GLY A 33 8.85 4.16 5.95
CA GLY A 33 7.82 4.97 6.60
C GLY A 33 8.38 6.28 7.16
N LYS A 34 9.49 6.25 7.89
CA LYS A 34 10.15 7.45 8.43
C LYS A 34 10.70 8.36 7.34
N ILE A 35 11.30 7.79 6.29
CA ILE A 35 11.78 8.58 5.15
C ILE A 35 10.62 9.33 4.51
N PHE A 36 9.49 8.66 4.25
CA PHE A 36 8.34 9.29 3.63
C PHE A 36 7.64 10.32 4.53
N GLU A 37 7.66 10.16 5.85
CA GLU A 37 7.22 11.22 6.76
C GLU A 37 7.96 12.54 6.54
N PHE A 38 9.26 12.45 6.23
CA PHE A 38 10.11 13.60 6.02
C PHE A 38 10.00 14.16 4.60
N ILE A 39 10.11 13.30 3.56
CA ILE A 39 10.15 13.74 2.18
C ILE A 39 8.76 13.89 1.54
N GLY A 40 7.77 13.16 2.03
CA GLY A 40 6.41 13.13 1.47
C GLY A 40 5.75 14.51 1.32
N PRO A 41 5.85 15.41 2.31
CA PRO A 41 5.29 16.76 2.20
C PRO A 41 5.78 17.59 1.00
N TYR A 42 6.92 17.25 0.41
CA TYR A 42 7.44 17.92 -0.80
C TYR A 42 6.76 17.48 -2.09
N PHE A 43 6.06 16.32 -2.07
CA PHE A 43 5.38 15.79 -3.27
C PHE A 43 3.96 16.30 -3.45
N ARG A 44 3.33 16.82 -2.40
CA ARG A 44 1.93 17.25 -2.46
C ARG A 44 1.68 18.48 -1.60
N SER A 45 0.86 19.38 -2.09
CA SER A 45 0.48 20.61 -1.38
C SER A 45 -0.20 20.29 -0.02
N LYS A 46 0.33 20.87 1.06
CA LYS A 46 -0.26 20.80 2.42
C LYS A 46 -1.73 21.23 2.40
N LYS A 47 -2.04 22.32 1.68
CA LYS A 47 -3.40 22.85 1.56
C LYS A 47 -4.37 21.81 0.99
N LEU A 48 -3.95 21.08 -0.05
CA LEU A 48 -4.78 20.05 -0.68
C LEU A 48 -5.01 18.87 0.27
N ILE A 49 -3.95 18.41 0.95
CA ILE A 49 -4.04 17.29 1.91
C ILE A 49 -4.99 17.67 3.05
N TYR A 50 -4.79 18.83 3.66
CA TYR A 50 -5.62 19.31 4.76
C TYR A 50 -7.09 19.48 4.34
N SER A 51 -7.34 20.07 3.17
CA SER A 51 -8.71 20.19 2.64
C SER A 51 -9.40 18.82 2.48
N ASN A 52 -8.66 17.80 2.02
CA ASN A 52 -9.24 16.46 1.87
C ASN A 52 -9.49 15.79 3.23
N ILE A 53 -8.56 15.92 4.18
CA ILE A 53 -8.72 15.35 5.52
C ILE A 53 -9.90 16.03 6.24
N SER A 54 -10.03 17.37 6.16
CA SER A 54 -11.11 18.11 6.80
C SER A 54 -12.51 17.77 6.24
N LYS A 55 -12.61 17.24 5.01
CA LYS A 55 -13.90 16.73 4.50
C LYS A 55 -14.33 15.46 5.22
N ALA A 56 -13.37 14.61 5.59
CA ALA A 56 -13.66 13.36 6.32
C ALA A 56 -13.75 13.59 7.84
N TYR A 57 -13.00 14.58 8.35
CA TYR A 57 -12.90 14.93 9.76
C TYR A 57 -13.13 16.45 9.95
N PRO A 58 -14.38 16.94 9.85
CA PRO A 58 -14.67 18.38 9.84
C PRO A 58 -14.25 19.14 11.09
N ASN A 59 -14.19 18.46 12.23
CA ASN A 59 -13.90 19.07 13.54
C ASN A 59 -12.40 18.95 13.93
N SER A 60 -11.54 18.50 13.02
CA SER A 60 -10.10 18.35 13.32
C SER A 60 -9.41 19.70 13.43
N ASP A 61 -8.65 19.88 14.48
CA ASP A 61 -7.74 21.01 14.63
C ASP A 61 -6.46 20.85 13.78
N GLU A 62 -5.64 21.90 13.73
CA GLU A 62 -4.40 21.87 12.94
C GLU A 62 -3.41 20.79 13.44
N LYS A 63 -3.37 20.52 14.73
CA LYS A 63 -2.51 19.51 15.34
C LYS A 63 -2.91 18.12 14.88
N GLU A 64 -4.21 17.86 14.84
CA GLU A 64 -4.76 16.58 14.36
C GLU A 64 -4.55 16.40 12.87
N LEU A 65 -4.81 17.43 12.05
CA LEU A 65 -4.52 17.41 10.61
C LEU A 65 -3.04 17.10 10.33
N LYS A 66 -2.13 17.69 11.08
CA LYS A 66 -0.69 17.41 11.00
C LYS A 66 -0.37 15.97 11.37
N LYS A 67 -0.98 15.44 12.44
CA LYS A 67 -0.80 14.05 12.90
C LYS A 67 -1.27 13.07 11.83
N ILE A 68 -2.48 13.27 11.28
CA ILE A 68 -3.04 12.41 10.22
C ILE A 68 -2.17 12.47 8.96
N THR A 69 -1.74 13.66 8.54
CA THR A 69 -0.85 13.85 7.38
C THR A 69 0.47 13.09 7.55
N LYS A 70 1.06 13.16 8.74
CA LYS A 70 2.29 12.43 9.06
C LYS A 70 2.09 10.92 8.98
N ALA A 71 1.00 10.42 9.58
CA ALA A 71 0.64 9.00 9.54
C ALA A 71 0.35 8.53 8.10
N MET A 72 -0.31 9.35 7.29
CA MET A 72 -0.55 9.08 5.87
C MET A 72 0.77 8.88 5.11
N TRP A 73 1.73 9.79 5.24
CA TRP A 73 3.02 9.66 4.58
C TRP A 73 3.81 8.45 5.08
N ASN A 74 3.78 8.19 6.39
CA ASN A 74 4.37 6.97 6.95
C ASN A 74 3.81 5.72 6.29
N ASN A 75 2.49 5.64 6.16
CA ASN A 75 1.81 4.51 5.53
C ASN A 75 2.23 4.36 4.05
N TYR A 76 2.30 5.44 3.27
CA TYR A 76 2.80 5.38 1.89
C TYR A 76 4.22 4.82 1.81
N GLY A 77 5.10 5.26 2.71
CA GLY A 77 6.46 4.75 2.75
C GLY A 77 6.53 3.26 3.10
N ARG A 78 5.72 2.80 4.05
CA ARG A 78 5.61 1.38 4.40
C ARG A 78 5.16 0.54 3.21
N VAL A 79 4.05 0.91 2.59
CA VAL A 79 3.53 0.23 1.40
C VAL A 79 4.56 0.19 0.28
N PHE A 80 5.28 1.29 0.03
CA PHE A 80 6.33 1.34 -0.99
C PHE A 80 7.41 0.28 -0.78
N SER A 81 7.90 0.12 0.44
CA SER A 81 8.92 -0.90 0.73
C SER A 81 8.34 -2.33 0.71
N GLU A 82 7.10 -2.51 1.11
CA GLU A 82 6.43 -3.80 1.18
C GLU A 82 6.19 -4.42 -0.21
N TYR A 83 6.11 -3.59 -1.28
CA TYR A 83 6.04 -4.09 -2.65
C TYR A 83 7.19 -5.04 -3.00
N MET A 84 8.39 -4.86 -2.41
CA MET A 84 9.51 -5.79 -2.59
C MET A 84 9.25 -7.20 -2.07
N PHE A 85 8.32 -7.32 -1.13
CA PHE A 85 8.03 -8.56 -0.42
C PHE A 85 6.72 -9.24 -0.86
N ILE A 86 6.01 -8.70 -1.86
CA ILE A 86 4.75 -9.29 -2.34
C ILE A 86 4.92 -10.76 -2.72
N LYS A 87 6.05 -11.12 -3.36
CA LYS A 87 6.36 -12.51 -3.69
C LYS A 87 6.54 -13.38 -2.44
N ASP A 88 7.14 -12.84 -1.39
CA ASP A 88 7.36 -13.55 -0.13
C ASP A 88 6.05 -13.71 0.65
N PHE A 89 5.15 -12.72 0.61
CA PHE A 89 3.78 -12.83 1.10
C PHE A 89 2.99 -13.90 0.33
N ARG A 90 3.07 -13.87 -1.00
CA ARG A 90 2.36 -14.83 -1.86
C ARG A 90 2.85 -16.27 -1.65
N SER A 91 4.17 -16.48 -1.53
CA SER A 91 4.75 -17.81 -1.31
C SER A 91 4.49 -18.38 0.08
N GLY A 92 4.02 -17.58 1.03
CA GLY A 92 3.77 -17.97 2.41
C GLY A 92 4.97 -17.79 3.34
N LYS A 93 6.13 -17.31 2.86
CA LYS A 93 7.31 -17.02 3.72
C LYS A 93 7.02 -15.98 4.80
N LEU A 94 6.06 -15.08 4.54
CA LEU A 94 5.62 -14.04 5.46
C LEU A 94 4.15 -14.24 5.89
N SER A 95 3.68 -15.49 5.94
CA SER A 95 2.30 -15.80 6.35
C SER A 95 2.02 -15.43 7.79
N ASP A 96 3.02 -15.44 8.65
CA ASP A 96 2.96 -14.98 10.05
C ASP A 96 2.70 -13.47 10.19
N LYS A 97 2.85 -12.70 9.12
CA LYS A 97 2.60 -11.26 9.05
C LYS A 97 1.23 -10.90 8.50
N ILE A 98 0.43 -11.90 8.11
CA ILE A 98 -0.91 -11.70 7.56
C ILE A 98 -1.91 -12.42 8.43
N GLU A 99 -2.84 -11.67 8.99
CA GLU A 99 -4.04 -12.19 9.62
C GLU A 99 -5.22 -12.04 8.66
N ILE A 100 -5.97 -13.12 8.49
CA ILE A 100 -7.16 -13.13 7.64
C ILE A 100 -8.38 -13.37 8.52
N VAL A 101 -9.20 -12.36 8.62
CA VAL A 101 -10.50 -12.42 9.30
C VAL A 101 -11.58 -12.66 8.26
N GLY A 102 -12.55 -13.53 8.55
CA GLY A 102 -13.66 -13.84 7.64
C GLY A 102 -13.33 -14.87 6.55
N LYS A 103 -12.39 -15.79 6.79
CA LYS A 103 -12.06 -16.89 5.85
C LYS A 103 -13.28 -17.75 5.49
N GLU A 104 -14.21 -17.90 6.41
CA GLU A 104 -15.46 -18.62 6.24
C GLU A 104 -16.28 -18.09 5.06
N TYR A 105 -16.35 -16.77 4.88
CA TYR A 105 -17.05 -16.15 3.76
C TYR A 105 -16.42 -16.50 2.39
N LEU A 106 -15.12 -16.70 2.32
CA LEU A 106 -14.46 -17.13 1.09
C LEU A 106 -14.87 -18.56 0.70
N ASN A 107 -15.06 -19.42 1.66
CA ASN A 107 -15.56 -20.79 1.42
C ASN A 107 -17.03 -20.76 0.96
N GLU A 108 -17.86 -19.93 1.57
CA GLU A 108 -19.24 -19.73 1.13
C GLU A 108 -19.28 -19.23 -0.34
N ILE A 109 -18.48 -18.22 -0.68
CA ILE A 109 -18.39 -17.68 -2.04
C ILE A 109 -18.02 -18.77 -3.06
N LYS A 110 -17.05 -19.62 -2.74
CA LYS A 110 -16.65 -20.73 -3.60
C LYS A 110 -17.78 -21.73 -3.84
N ASN A 111 -18.60 -21.98 -2.83
CA ASN A 111 -19.71 -22.95 -2.87
C ASN A 111 -20.95 -22.38 -3.57
N LEU A 112 -21.08 -21.04 -3.65
CA LEU A 112 -22.26 -20.39 -4.23
C LEU A 112 -22.42 -20.63 -5.73
N ASN A 113 -21.36 -20.99 -6.46
CA ASN A 113 -21.33 -21.08 -7.93
C ASN A 113 -21.98 -19.86 -8.64
N LYS A 114 -21.77 -18.67 -8.06
CA LYS A 114 -22.32 -17.39 -8.53
C LYS A 114 -21.21 -16.37 -8.68
N GLN A 115 -21.44 -15.39 -9.53
CA GLN A 115 -20.56 -14.23 -9.64
C GLN A 115 -20.70 -13.35 -8.39
N VAL A 116 -19.57 -12.87 -7.87
CA VAL A 116 -19.49 -12.02 -6.68
C VAL A 116 -18.70 -10.77 -7.02
N VAL A 117 -19.15 -9.63 -6.53
CA VAL A 117 -18.46 -8.36 -6.65
C VAL A 117 -17.77 -8.06 -5.31
N PHE A 118 -16.44 -7.95 -5.35
CA PHE A 118 -15.65 -7.48 -4.20
C PHE A 118 -15.53 -5.96 -4.27
N ILE A 119 -15.92 -5.29 -3.19
CA ILE A 119 -15.76 -3.84 -3.03
C ILE A 119 -14.71 -3.59 -1.96
N SER A 120 -13.69 -2.80 -2.27
CA SER A 120 -12.62 -2.45 -1.34
C SER A 120 -12.17 -1.00 -1.53
N GLY A 121 -11.52 -0.46 -0.52
CA GLY A 121 -10.82 0.81 -0.59
C GLY A 121 -9.29 0.62 -0.66
N HIS A 122 -8.58 1.66 -1.08
CA HIS A 122 -7.12 1.70 -1.06
C HIS A 122 -6.59 1.96 0.36
N PHE A 123 -6.86 1.03 1.29
CA PHE A 123 -6.37 1.10 2.67
C PHE A 123 -5.06 0.34 2.79
N SER A 124 -4.02 1.00 3.32
CA SER A 124 -2.70 0.39 3.49
C SER A 124 -2.24 -0.38 2.25
N ASN A 125 -1.73 -1.59 2.41
CA ASN A 125 -1.31 -2.46 1.32
C ASN A 125 -2.48 -3.31 0.80
N PHE A 126 -3.44 -2.68 0.13
CA PHE A 126 -4.65 -3.33 -0.41
C PHE A 126 -4.35 -4.44 -1.44
N GLU A 127 -3.17 -4.45 -2.05
CA GLU A 127 -2.72 -5.49 -2.97
C GLU A 127 -2.68 -6.88 -2.30
N LEU A 128 -2.40 -6.94 -0.99
CA LEU A 128 -2.39 -8.18 -0.24
C LEU A 128 -3.77 -8.84 -0.19
N MET A 129 -4.84 -8.06 -0.20
CA MET A 129 -6.20 -8.59 -0.24
C MET A 129 -6.48 -9.30 -1.57
N ALA A 130 -6.23 -8.62 -2.70
CA ALA A 130 -6.42 -9.21 -4.03
C ALA A 130 -5.56 -10.47 -4.22
N MET A 131 -4.30 -10.41 -3.80
CA MET A 131 -3.38 -11.54 -3.79
C MET A 131 -3.92 -12.72 -2.98
N TYR A 132 -4.50 -12.47 -1.81
CA TYR A 132 -5.02 -13.53 -0.95
C TYR A 132 -6.28 -14.17 -1.54
N LEU A 133 -7.19 -13.39 -2.13
CA LEU A 133 -8.37 -13.90 -2.83
C LEU A 133 -7.97 -14.84 -3.97
N GLU A 134 -7.01 -14.41 -4.80
CA GLU A 134 -6.50 -15.22 -5.91
C GLU A 134 -5.81 -16.51 -5.41
N LYS A 135 -4.95 -16.39 -4.39
CA LYS A 135 -4.31 -17.55 -3.74
C LYS A 135 -5.33 -18.52 -3.13
N SER A 136 -6.48 -18.03 -2.73
CA SER A 136 -7.58 -18.85 -2.22
C SER A 136 -8.34 -19.59 -3.33
N GLY A 137 -7.97 -19.46 -4.60
CA GLY A 137 -8.59 -20.12 -5.74
C GLY A 137 -9.80 -19.37 -6.30
N ILE A 138 -10.00 -18.11 -5.96
CA ILE A 138 -11.04 -17.26 -6.52
C ILE A 138 -10.44 -16.52 -7.73
N GLN A 139 -11.00 -16.77 -8.93
CA GLN A 139 -10.61 -16.04 -10.13
C GLN A 139 -11.11 -14.60 -10.06
N LEU A 140 -10.18 -13.64 -10.13
CA LEU A 140 -10.48 -12.23 -10.05
C LEU A 140 -10.40 -11.57 -11.43
N SER A 141 -11.36 -10.70 -11.70
CA SER A 141 -11.29 -9.72 -12.77
C SER A 141 -11.41 -8.34 -12.18
N ALA A 142 -10.57 -7.41 -12.60
CA ALA A 142 -10.57 -6.05 -12.09
C ALA A 142 -10.73 -5.03 -13.21
N ILE A 143 -11.52 -4.00 -12.96
CA ILE A 143 -11.61 -2.83 -13.83
C ILE A 143 -10.56 -1.83 -13.34
N TYR A 144 -9.70 -1.39 -14.24
CA TYR A 144 -8.67 -0.40 -13.91
C TYR A 144 -8.64 0.73 -14.94
N ARG A 145 -8.19 1.87 -14.50
CA ARG A 145 -7.90 2.98 -15.40
C ARG A 145 -6.46 2.85 -15.89
N PRO A 146 -6.21 2.83 -17.21
CA PRO A 146 -4.85 2.84 -17.74
C PRO A 146 -4.07 4.07 -17.22
N LEU A 147 -2.81 3.86 -16.88
CA LEU A 147 -1.89 4.95 -16.55
C LEU A 147 -1.47 5.65 -17.86
N ASN A 148 -1.58 6.97 -17.87
CA ASN A 148 -1.16 7.80 -19.02
C ASN A 148 0.36 7.95 -19.08
#